data_2028a3012c8f8db99844fb2494a3ab3e
#
_entry.id   2028a3012c8f8db99844fb2494a3ab3e
#
_cell.length_a   1.000
_cell.length_b   1.000
_cell.length_c   1.000
_cell.angle_alpha   90.00
_cell.angle_beta   90.00
_cell.angle_gamma   90.00
#
_symmetry.space_group_name_H-M   'P 1'
#
loop_
_entity.id
_entity.type
_entity.pdbx_description
1 polymer ?
#
loop_
_entity_poly.entity_id
_entity_poly.type
_entity_poly.pdbx_seq_one_letter_code
_entity_poly.pdbx_strand_id
1 'polypeptide(L)'
;AESPYLDWFHVNKWPLNAYTPGEHPNYAAWWNIASLPKFNTNNEGVREFLWGVGTYWLEQGIDGWRLDVPNEIDDDEFWREFRRRCKAVNPDAYIVAELWKAAPRWLKGDQFDAQMNYLFTRAVLGFLVGRDLDQTQTEPIGYGHVPRLDGAAFGREMERIINRLYHPEIAFAQLNMLGSHDTPRVMTLANNQPDLVALAFLLQMTAPGAPNIYYGDEIGMDGRNDPYCRKAFPWHAPETWNTALLDEVKRLTALRHRLVVLRRG
;
A
#
# COMPACT_ATOMS: atom_id res chain seq x y z
N ALA A 1 8.41 -39.67 -2.84
CA ALA A 1 7.28 -39.29 -3.69
C ALA A 1 7.67 -38.01 -4.45
N GLU A 2 7.67 -38.11 -5.75
CA GLU A 2 8.00 -36.98 -6.61
C GLU A 2 6.75 -36.14 -6.80
N SER A 3 6.70 -34.98 -6.12
CA SER A 3 5.65 -34.01 -6.37
C SER A 3 5.87 -33.33 -7.73
N PRO A 4 4.85 -33.19 -8.59
CA PRO A 4 4.97 -32.43 -9.84
C PRO A 4 5.26 -30.94 -9.62
N TYR A 5 5.12 -30.45 -8.37
CA TYR A 5 5.35 -29.05 -7.97
C TYR A 5 6.71 -28.85 -7.28
N LEU A 6 7.61 -29.83 -7.32
CA LEU A 6 8.89 -29.70 -6.62
C LEU A 6 9.71 -28.52 -7.15
N ASP A 7 9.76 -28.34 -8.46
CA ASP A 7 10.51 -27.26 -9.13
C ASP A 7 9.80 -25.90 -9.06
N TRP A 8 8.62 -25.85 -8.44
CA TRP A 8 7.89 -24.61 -8.23
C TRP A 8 8.44 -23.78 -7.08
N PHE A 9 9.33 -24.39 -6.27
CA PHE A 9 9.97 -23.75 -5.13
C PHE A 9 11.49 -23.88 -5.22
N HIS A 10 12.21 -22.95 -4.61
CA HIS A 10 13.66 -23.00 -4.50
C HIS A 10 14.06 -23.86 -3.30
N VAL A 11 14.24 -25.16 -3.52
CA VAL A 11 14.67 -26.13 -2.50
C VAL A 11 16.18 -26.28 -2.54
N ASN A 12 16.88 -26.02 -1.42
CA ASN A 12 18.32 -26.07 -1.30
C ASN A 12 18.84 -27.44 -0.85
N LYS A 13 18.03 -28.17 -0.06
CA LYS A 13 18.45 -29.46 0.52
C LYS A 13 17.25 -30.31 0.89
N TRP A 14 17.41 -31.64 0.83
CA TRP A 14 16.47 -32.63 1.32
C TRP A 14 17.03 -33.39 2.53
N PRO A 15 16.17 -33.85 3.48
CA PRO A 15 14.71 -33.55 3.56
C PRO A 15 14.45 -32.09 3.87
N LEU A 16 13.22 -31.62 3.56
CA LEU A 16 12.80 -30.25 3.90
C LEU A 16 12.81 -30.02 5.41
N ASN A 17 13.38 -28.88 5.80
CA ASN A 17 13.38 -28.44 7.20
C ASN A 17 12.51 -27.17 7.34
N ALA A 18 11.26 -27.35 7.74
CA ALA A 18 10.31 -26.25 7.95
C ALA A 18 10.04 -25.93 9.42
N TYR A 19 10.35 -26.89 10.32
CA TYR A 19 9.85 -26.84 11.69
C TYR A 19 10.91 -27.04 12.77
N THR A 20 12.19 -27.13 12.44
CA THR A 20 13.23 -27.25 13.47
C THR A 20 13.41 -25.91 14.18
N PRO A 21 13.14 -25.81 15.48
CA PRO A 21 13.30 -24.56 16.23
C PRO A 21 14.74 -24.04 16.15
N GLY A 22 14.87 -22.74 15.87
CA GLY A 22 16.17 -22.05 15.81
C GLY A 22 16.95 -22.23 14.51
N GLU A 23 16.45 -22.98 13.54
CA GLU A 23 17.04 -23.13 12.23
C GLU A 23 16.25 -22.37 11.17
N HIS A 24 16.95 -21.86 10.16
CA HIS A 24 16.31 -21.31 8.96
C HIS A 24 15.84 -22.47 8.05
N PRO A 25 14.75 -22.24 7.27
CA PRO A 25 14.30 -23.23 6.30
C PRO A 25 15.41 -23.50 5.24
N ASN A 26 15.50 -24.75 4.78
CA ASN A 26 16.43 -25.13 3.72
C ASN A 26 15.84 -25.00 2.31
N TYR A 27 14.93 -24.06 2.15
CA TYR A 27 14.33 -23.56 0.92
C TYR A 27 14.19 -22.03 1.00
N ALA A 28 14.03 -21.37 -0.13
CA ALA A 28 13.79 -19.94 -0.14
C ALA A 28 12.42 -19.62 0.47
N ALA A 29 12.42 -18.73 1.46
CA ALA A 29 11.22 -18.24 2.13
C ALA A 29 11.30 -16.71 2.29
N TRP A 30 10.16 -16.04 2.27
CA TRP A 30 10.10 -14.60 2.49
C TRP A 30 10.58 -14.29 3.91
N TRP A 31 11.62 -13.45 4.04
CA TRP A 31 12.32 -13.11 5.29
C TRP A 31 12.71 -14.35 6.14
N ASN A 32 13.00 -15.48 5.50
CA ASN A 32 13.28 -16.77 6.16
C ASN A 32 12.14 -17.29 7.06
N ILE A 33 10.92 -16.83 6.83
CA ILE A 33 9.72 -17.33 7.54
C ILE A 33 9.31 -18.64 6.89
N ALA A 34 9.49 -19.75 7.61
CA ALA A 34 9.28 -21.10 7.08
C ALA A 34 7.86 -21.35 6.51
N SER A 35 6.85 -20.69 7.05
CA SER A 35 5.47 -20.78 6.54
C SER A 35 5.19 -20.02 5.25
N LEU A 36 6.17 -19.24 4.75
CA LEU A 36 6.05 -18.39 3.57
C LEU A 36 7.08 -18.76 2.48
N PRO A 37 7.00 -19.99 1.92
CA PRO A 37 7.93 -20.41 0.88
C PRO A 37 7.76 -19.58 -0.38
N LYS A 38 8.88 -19.19 -1.02
CA LYS A 38 8.88 -18.41 -2.28
C LYS A 38 8.71 -19.33 -3.48
N PHE A 39 7.81 -18.93 -4.36
CA PHE A 39 7.72 -19.54 -5.68
C PHE A 39 9.01 -19.31 -6.50
N ASN A 40 9.38 -20.30 -7.30
CA ASN A 40 10.41 -20.18 -8.31
C ASN A 40 9.85 -19.54 -9.59
N THR A 41 9.86 -18.23 -9.67
CA THR A 41 9.36 -17.48 -10.83
C THR A 41 10.23 -17.61 -12.08
N ASN A 42 11.35 -18.37 -12.04
CA ASN A 42 12.06 -18.82 -13.23
C ASN A 42 11.41 -20.05 -13.87
N ASN A 43 10.54 -20.76 -13.16
CA ASN A 43 9.78 -21.88 -13.69
C ASN A 43 8.56 -21.37 -14.49
N GLU A 44 8.45 -21.81 -15.76
CA GLU A 44 7.39 -21.37 -16.65
C GLU A 44 5.99 -21.77 -16.14
N GLY A 45 5.86 -22.96 -15.54
CA GLY A 45 4.59 -23.40 -14.95
C GLY A 45 4.14 -22.52 -13.79
N VAL A 46 5.08 -22.01 -12.98
CA VAL A 46 4.79 -21.03 -11.92
C VAL A 46 4.32 -19.70 -12.52
N ARG A 47 5.01 -19.21 -13.56
CA ARG A 47 4.60 -17.97 -14.24
C ARG A 47 3.20 -18.08 -14.79
N GLU A 48 2.91 -19.13 -15.55
CA GLU A 48 1.58 -19.37 -16.14
C GLU A 48 0.50 -19.49 -15.06
N PHE A 49 0.79 -20.18 -13.95
CA PHE A 49 -0.12 -20.26 -12.83
C PHE A 49 -0.43 -18.88 -12.22
N LEU A 50 0.60 -18.10 -11.89
CA LEU A 50 0.42 -16.77 -11.26
C LEU A 50 -0.26 -15.77 -12.20
N TRP A 51 0.09 -15.77 -13.49
CA TRP A 51 -0.61 -14.95 -14.49
C TRP A 51 -2.06 -15.41 -14.68
N GLY A 52 -2.31 -16.72 -14.63
CA GLY A 52 -3.66 -17.28 -14.65
C GLY A 52 -4.51 -16.85 -13.45
N VAL A 53 -3.92 -16.79 -12.24
CA VAL A 53 -4.60 -16.23 -11.06
C VAL A 53 -4.97 -14.77 -11.29
N GLY A 54 -4.06 -13.99 -11.89
CA GLY A 54 -4.29 -12.58 -12.20
C GLY A 54 -5.48 -12.36 -13.12
N THR A 55 -5.62 -13.15 -14.17
CA THR A 55 -6.74 -13.05 -15.13
C THR A 55 -8.03 -13.66 -14.60
N TYR A 56 -7.94 -14.81 -13.91
CA TYR A 56 -9.13 -15.52 -13.39
C TYR A 56 -10.02 -14.63 -12.52
N TRP A 57 -9.45 -13.92 -11.57
CA TRP A 57 -10.24 -13.07 -10.68
C TRP A 57 -10.81 -11.83 -11.39
N LEU A 58 -10.10 -11.28 -12.36
CA LEU A 58 -10.66 -10.22 -13.22
C LEU A 58 -11.86 -10.71 -14.04
N GLU A 59 -11.80 -11.95 -14.54
CA GLU A 59 -12.94 -12.61 -15.22
C GLU A 59 -14.13 -12.84 -14.27
N GLN A 60 -13.86 -12.98 -12.93
CA GLN A 60 -14.91 -13.03 -11.90
C GLN A 60 -15.46 -11.64 -11.55
N GLY A 61 -14.90 -10.56 -12.10
CA GLY A 61 -15.44 -9.21 -11.99
C GLY A 61 -14.81 -8.34 -10.90
N ILE A 62 -13.60 -8.66 -10.42
CA ILE A 62 -12.86 -7.69 -9.60
C ILE A 62 -12.35 -6.53 -10.46
N ASP A 63 -12.18 -5.34 -9.84
CA ASP A 63 -11.78 -4.12 -10.54
C ASP A 63 -10.26 -3.96 -10.69
N GLY A 64 -9.48 -4.79 -10.01
CA GLY A 64 -8.02 -4.69 -10.08
C GLY A 64 -7.30 -5.47 -8.99
N TRP A 65 -6.01 -5.20 -8.85
CA TRP A 65 -5.11 -5.89 -7.93
C TRP A 65 -4.33 -4.94 -7.04
N ARG A 66 -4.26 -5.22 -5.75
CA ARG A 66 -3.18 -4.78 -4.87
C ARG A 66 -2.18 -5.92 -4.75
N LEU A 67 -0.95 -5.66 -5.14
CA LEU A 67 0.13 -6.64 -5.15
C LEU A 67 0.99 -6.43 -3.91
N ASP A 68 1.12 -7.49 -3.12
CA ASP A 68 1.92 -7.54 -1.89
C ASP A 68 3.41 -7.60 -2.24
N VAL A 69 4.21 -6.67 -1.73
CA VAL A 69 5.67 -6.57 -1.93
C VAL A 69 6.16 -7.07 -3.31
N PRO A 70 5.62 -6.56 -4.42
CA PRO A 70 5.88 -7.14 -5.75
C PRO A 70 7.35 -7.06 -6.18
N ASN A 71 8.15 -6.20 -5.56
CA ASN A 71 9.60 -6.14 -5.75
C ASN A 71 10.35 -7.42 -5.30
N GLU A 72 9.69 -8.32 -4.55
CA GLU A 72 10.25 -9.63 -4.23
C GLU A 72 10.30 -10.59 -5.45
N ILE A 73 9.55 -10.29 -6.50
CA ILE A 73 9.75 -10.85 -7.84
C ILE A 73 10.49 -9.78 -8.66
N ASP A 74 11.82 -9.79 -8.57
CA ASP A 74 12.69 -8.82 -9.23
C ASP A 74 12.86 -9.12 -10.73
N ASP A 75 11.75 -9.12 -11.47
CA ASP A 75 11.67 -9.46 -12.88
C ASP A 75 10.67 -8.55 -13.61
N ASP A 76 11.20 -7.60 -14.38
CA ASP A 76 10.40 -6.64 -15.14
C ASP A 76 9.50 -7.33 -16.18
N GLU A 77 9.99 -8.41 -16.84
CA GLU A 77 9.22 -9.12 -17.86
C GLU A 77 8.05 -9.90 -17.25
N PHE A 78 8.23 -10.46 -16.05
CA PHE A 78 7.14 -11.10 -15.32
C PHE A 78 5.99 -10.12 -15.10
N TRP A 79 6.29 -8.89 -14.64
CA TRP A 79 5.27 -7.89 -14.34
C TRP A 79 4.67 -7.24 -15.58
N ARG A 80 5.46 -7.07 -16.67
CA ARG A 80 4.93 -6.62 -17.96
C ARG A 80 3.91 -7.62 -18.52
N GLU A 81 4.22 -8.89 -18.45
CA GLU A 81 3.31 -9.93 -18.92
C GLU A 81 2.07 -10.03 -18.02
N PHE A 82 2.22 -9.95 -16.68
CA PHE A 82 1.10 -9.88 -15.75
C PHE A 82 0.15 -8.73 -16.13
N ARG A 83 0.70 -7.53 -16.30
CA ARG A 83 -0.07 -6.36 -16.73
C ARG A 83 -0.76 -6.60 -18.06
N ARG A 84 -0.03 -7.07 -19.06
CA ARG A 84 -0.56 -7.30 -20.42
C ARG A 84 -1.77 -8.22 -20.39
N ARG A 85 -1.70 -9.31 -19.64
CA ARG A 85 -2.79 -10.28 -19.48
C ARG A 85 -3.97 -9.69 -18.72
N CYS A 86 -3.74 -9.02 -17.61
CA CYS A 86 -4.78 -8.38 -16.83
C CYS A 86 -5.54 -7.31 -17.66
N LYS A 87 -4.80 -6.45 -18.37
CA LYS A 87 -5.39 -5.41 -19.22
C LYS A 87 -6.09 -5.97 -20.47
N ALA A 88 -5.75 -7.17 -20.91
CA ALA A 88 -6.47 -7.85 -21.98
C ALA A 88 -7.87 -8.34 -21.53
N VAL A 89 -8.01 -8.70 -20.25
CA VAL A 89 -9.32 -9.06 -19.67
C VAL A 89 -10.15 -7.82 -19.36
N ASN A 90 -9.54 -6.86 -18.66
CA ASN A 90 -10.18 -5.59 -18.31
C ASN A 90 -9.17 -4.45 -18.52
N PRO A 91 -9.32 -3.63 -19.58
CA PRO A 91 -8.43 -2.49 -19.85
C PRO A 91 -8.38 -1.47 -18.70
N ASP A 92 -9.46 -1.35 -17.93
CA ASP A 92 -9.59 -0.43 -16.81
C ASP A 92 -9.14 -1.04 -15.48
N ALA A 93 -8.70 -2.31 -15.45
CA ALA A 93 -8.23 -2.95 -14.23
C ALA A 93 -7.11 -2.11 -13.56
N TYR A 94 -7.29 -1.77 -12.28
CA TYR A 94 -6.32 -1.00 -11.52
C TYR A 94 -5.29 -1.91 -10.87
N ILE A 95 -4.01 -1.75 -11.23
CA ILE A 95 -2.90 -2.58 -10.71
C ILE A 95 -2.03 -1.69 -9.82
N VAL A 96 -2.18 -1.85 -8.50
CA VAL A 96 -1.44 -1.08 -7.50
C VAL A 96 -0.43 -1.96 -6.76
N ALA A 97 0.79 -1.45 -6.65
CA ALA A 97 1.92 -2.14 -5.99
C ALA A 97 2.12 -1.64 -4.56
N GLU A 98 2.38 -2.54 -3.64
CA GLU A 98 2.90 -2.16 -2.33
C GLU A 98 4.40 -1.89 -2.43
N LEU A 99 4.76 -0.63 -2.60
CA LEU A 99 6.14 -0.17 -2.65
C LEU A 99 6.29 1.02 -1.70
N TRP A 100 7.13 0.87 -0.68
CA TRP A 100 7.27 1.84 0.41
C TRP A 100 8.13 3.07 0.06
N LYS A 101 8.92 2.96 -0.98
CA LYS A 101 9.85 4.01 -1.44
C LYS A 101 9.50 4.45 -2.85
N ALA A 102 10.15 5.53 -3.31
CA ALA A 102 10.09 5.94 -4.70
C ALA A 102 10.50 4.77 -5.63
N ALA A 103 9.66 4.46 -6.60
CA ALA A 103 9.79 3.25 -7.42
C ALA A 103 9.68 3.54 -8.93
N PRO A 104 10.48 4.45 -9.49
CA PRO A 104 10.35 4.85 -10.89
C PRO A 104 10.63 3.71 -11.89
N ARG A 105 11.36 2.66 -11.49
CA ARG A 105 11.56 1.46 -12.31
C ARG A 105 10.23 0.79 -12.65
N TRP A 106 9.34 0.67 -11.68
CA TRP A 106 8.10 -0.09 -11.73
C TRP A 106 6.89 0.71 -12.25
N LEU A 107 7.03 2.05 -12.29
CA LEU A 107 5.94 2.99 -12.58
C LEU A 107 6.22 3.79 -13.86
N LYS A 108 6.52 3.06 -14.94
CA LYS A 108 6.71 3.62 -16.30
C LYS A 108 5.46 3.46 -17.18
N GLY A 109 4.37 2.90 -16.64
CA GLY A 109 3.16 2.59 -17.38
C GLY A 109 3.13 1.20 -18.03
N ASP A 110 4.22 0.43 -17.89
CA ASP A 110 4.37 -0.91 -18.46
C ASP A 110 4.23 -2.06 -17.46
N GLN A 111 4.22 -1.77 -16.16
CA GLN A 111 4.11 -2.77 -15.08
C GLN A 111 2.93 -2.46 -14.16
N PHE A 112 3.03 -1.46 -13.29
CA PHE A 112 1.96 -1.07 -12.39
C PHE A 112 1.36 0.27 -12.78
N ASP A 113 0.07 0.48 -12.48
CA ASP A 113 -0.60 1.77 -12.67
C ASP A 113 -0.20 2.75 -11.55
N ALA A 114 0.03 2.23 -10.34
CA ALA A 114 0.32 3.02 -9.16
C ALA A 114 1.05 2.22 -8.09
N GLN A 115 1.49 2.92 -7.06
CA GLN A 115 1.88 2.31 -5.78
C GLN A 115 1.00 2.84 -4.64
N MET A 116 0.98 2.10 -3.52
CA MET A 116 0.53 2.62 -2.23
C MET A 116 1.45 3.79 -1.85
N ASN A 117 0.89 5.02 -1.81
CA ASN A 117 1.71 6.24 -1.77
C ASN A 117 2.15 6.60 -0.35
N TYR A 118 3.01 5.78 0.24
CA TYR A 118 3.62 6.03 1.55
C TYR A 118 4.46 7.33 1.58
N LEU A 119 4.93 7.80 0.43
CA LEU A 119 5.65 9.08 0.32
C LEU A 119 4.72 10.25 0.66
N PHE A 120 3.48 10.22 0.16
CA PHE A 120 2.44 11.18 0.49
C PHE A 120 2.16 11.19 2.00
N THR A 121 1.95 10.01 2.59
CA THR A 121 1.69 9.87 4.03
C THR A 121 2.81 10.47 4.87
N ARG A 122 4.07 10.16 4.52
CA ARG A 122 5.26 10.72 5.21
C ARG A 122 5.30 12.24 5.14
N ALA A 123 5.01 12.82 3.97
CA ALA A 123 5.00 14.27 3.78
C ALA A 123 3.90 14.91 4.64
N VAL A 124 2.69 14.33 4.65
CA VAL A 124 1.56 14.82 5.47
C VAL A 124 1.88 14.75 6.96
N LEU A 125 2.41 13.62 7.45
CA LEU A 125 2.80 13.46 8.85
C LEU A 125 3.92 14.43 9.25
N GLY A 126 4.95 14.57 8.42
CA GLY A 126 6.05 15.50 8.66
C GLY A 126 5.62 16.96 8.73
N PHE A 127 4.58 17.34 7.97
CA PHE A 127 4.04 18.69 7.95
C PHE A 127 3.05 18.95 9.10
N LEU A 128 2.06 18.08 9.27
CA LEU A 128 0.97 18.34 10.23
C LEU A 128 1.36 18.01 11.67
N VAL A 129 2.04 16.89 11.90
CA VAL A 129 2.44 16.41 13.24
C VAL A 129 3.84 16.92 13.58
N GLY A 130 4.76 16.83 12.64
CA GLY A 130 6.07 17.46 12.71
C GLY A 130 6.92 16.98 13.89
N ARG A 131 7.20 17.88 14.87
CA ARG A 131 8.05 17.56 16.02
C ARG A 131 7.40 16.61 17.02
N ASP A 132 6.09 16.59 17.06
CA ASP A 132 5.32 15.81 18.02
C ASP A 132 5.06 14.38 17.54
N LEU A 133 5.57 14.03 16.34
CA LEU A 133 5.46 12.69 15.79
C LEU A 133 6.33 11.71 16.59
N ASP A 134 5.70 10.67 17.12
CA ASP A 134 6.39 9.58 17.79
C ASP A 134 7.16 8.72 16.78
N GLN A 135 8.45 8.98 16.63
CA GLN A 135 9.33 8.27 15.70
C GLN A 135 9.44 6.77 16.03
N THR A 136 9.21 6.37 17.30
CA THR A 136 9.21 4.95 17.69
C THR A 136 8.09 4.15 17.01
N GLN A 137 7.06 4.82 16.50
CA GLN A 137 5.97 4.21 15.74
C GLN A 137 6.28 4.13 14.24
N THR A 138 7.13 4.99 13.70
CA THR A 138 7.42 5.08 12.26
C THR A 138 8.74 4.41 11.87
N GLU A 139 9.78 4.50 12.70
CA GLU A 139 11.11 3.95 12.40
C GLU A 139 11.15 2.42 12.24
N PRO A 140 10.37 1.62 13.01
CA PRO A 140 10.38 0.16 12.88
C PRO A 140 9.72 -0.35 11.60
N ILE A 141 8.97 0.49 10.90
CA ILE A 141 8.25 0.14 9.67
C ILE A 141 8.83 0.86 8.46
N GLY A 142 8.29 0.60 7.28
CA GLY A 142 8.78 1.17 6.02
C GLY A 142 8.78 2.71 5.93
N TYR A 143 8.11 3.42 6.84
CA TYR A 143 8.23 4.88 6.94
C TYR A 143 9.64 5.33 7.31
N GLY A 144 10.32 4.61 8.21
CA GLY A 144 11.57 5.04 8.79
C GLY A 144 11.44 6.37 9.53
N HIS A 145 12.54 7.09 9.70
CA HIS A 145 12.51 8.43 10.28
C HIS A 145 11.71 9.40 9.37
N VAL A 146 10.71 10.06 9.93
CA VAL A 146 9.87 11.06 9.25
C VAL A 146 10.33 12.46 9.69
N PRO A 147 11.01 13.24 8.84
CA PRO A 147 11.49 14.55 9.22
C PRO A 147 10.33 15.54 9.35
N ARG A 148 10.48 16.51 10.27
CA ARG A 148 9.59 17.67 10.31
C ARG A 148 9.73 18.46 9.02
N LEU A 149 8.60 18.87 8.47
CA LEU A 149 8.52 19.76 7.30
C LEU A 149 7.86 21.09 7.71
N ASP A 150 8.47 22.21 7.34
CA ASP A 150 7.76 23.49 7.29
C ASP A 150 6.94 23.59 6.01
N GLY A 151 6.12 24.63 5.87
CA GLY A 151 5.25 24.79 4.70
C GLY A 151 6.02 24.84 3.37
N ALA A 152 7.21 25.43 3.34
CA ALA A 152 8.03 25.48 2.13
C ALA A 152 8.64 24.12 1.78
N ALA A 153 9.09 23.36 2.77
CA ALA A 153 9.62 22.01 2.59
C ALA A 153 8.49 21.04 2.19
N PHE A 154 7.32 21.15 2.80
CA PHE A 154 6.14 20.38 2.41
C PHE A 154 5.74 20.66 0.95
N GLY A 155 5.66 21.94 0.56
CA GLY A 155 5.36 22.31 -0.82
C GLY A 155 6.34 21.72 -1.83
N ARG A 156 7.65 21.77 -1.54
CA ARG A 156 8.68 21.15 -2.40
C ARG A 156 8.54 19.64 -2.48
N GLU A 157 8.22 18.98 -1.37
CA GLU A 157 8.06 17.52 -1.34
C GLU A 157 6.81 17.11 -2.12
N MET A 158 5.68 17.81 -1.95
CA MET A 158 4.47 17.56 -2.72
C MET A 158 4.69 17.79 -4.22
N GLU A 159 5.38 18.89 -4.59
CA GLU A 159 5.76 19.13 -5.99
C GLU A 159 6.63 17.99 -6.55
N ARG A 160 7.58 17.49 -5.76
CA ARG A 160 8.42 16.35 -6.16
C ARG A 160 7.58 15.10 -6.42
N ILE A 161 6.68 14.74 -5.48
CA ILE A 161 5.85 13.54 -5.56
C ILE A 161 4.88 13.63 -6.74
N ILE A 162 4.25 14.77 -6.96
CA ILE A 162 3.17 14.94 -7.94
C ILE A 162 3.73 15.20 -9.34
N ASN A 163 4.74 16.08 -9.46
CA ASN A 163 5.12 16.63 -10.77
C ASN A 163 6.48 16.14 -11.29
N ARG A 164 7.34 15.57 -10.45
CA ARG A 164 8.72 15.26 -10.85
C ARG A 164 9.10 13.79 -10.72
N LEU A 165 8.41 13.03 -9.85
CA LEU A 165 8.82 11.67 -9.54
C LEU A 165 8.35 10.69 -10.62
N TYR A 166 7.15 10.90 -11.13
CA TYR A 166 6.49 10.03 -12.11
C TYR A 166 5.88 10.83 -13.23
N HIS A 167 5.51 10.12 -14.31
CA HIS A 167 4.68 10.71 -15.37
C HIS A 167 3.34 11.20 -14.77
N PRO A 168 2.74 12.30 -15.26
CA PRO A 168 1.50 12.84 -14.71
C PRO A 168 0.38 11.81 -14.56
N GLU A 169 0.18 10.93 -15.53
CA GLU A 169 -0.85 9.86 -15.46
C GLU A 169 -0.62 8.92 -14.27
N ILE A 170 0.63 8.58 -14.00
CA ILE A 170 1.00 7.76 -12.83
C ILE A 170 0.78 8.55 -11.53
N ALA A 171 1.08 9.84 -11.50
CA ALA A 171 0.84 10.68 -10.34
C ALA A 171 -0.65 10.77 -9.99
N PHE A 172 -1.52 10.88 -11.01
CA PHE A 172 -2.97 10.87 -10.84
C PHE A 172 -3.55 9.49 -10.46
N ALA A 173 -2.84 8.42 -10.75
CA ALA A 173 -3.25 7.07 -10.38
C ALA A 173 -2.78 6.65 -8.98
N GLN A 174 -1.83 7.37 -8.33
CA GLN A 174 -1.26 6.98 -7.04
C GLN A 174 -2.33 6.74 -5.97
N LEU A 175 -2.20 5.64 -5.19
CA LEU A 175 -3.09 5.34 -4.08
C LEU A 175 -2.66 6.13 -2.85
N ASN A 176 -3.21 7.33 -2.68
CA ASN A 176 -2.93 8.19 -1.52
C ASN A 176 -3.64 7.65 -0.29
N MET A 177 -2.89 7.37 0.76
CA MET A 177 -3.38 6.80 2.01
C MET A 177 -2.86 7.58 3.20
N LEU A 178 -3.53 7.52 4.34
CA LEU A 178 -3.09 8.06 5.63
C LEU A 178 -2.71 6.94 6.61
N GLY A 179 -3.23 5.75 6.38
CA GLY A 179 -2.95 4.55 7.14
C GLY A 179 -3.22 3.29 6.35
N SER A 180 -2.77 2.16 6.88
CA SER A 180 -3.02 0.82 6.35
C SER A 180 -2.97 -0.21 7.48
N HIS A 181 -3.18 -1.48 7.14
CA HIS A 181 -3.03 -2.60 8.07
C HIS A 181 -1.58 -2.85 8.53
N ASP A 182 -0.59 -2.21 7.89
CA ASP A 182 0.85 -2.35 8.20
C ASP A 182 1.43 -1.11 8.87
N THR A 183 0.60 -0.11 9.16
CA THR A 183 1.03 1.15 9.77
C THR A 183 0.21 1.46 11.02
N PRO A 184 0.76 2.23 11.97
CA PRO A 184 -0.07 2.82 13.02
C PRO A 184 -1.19 3.66 12.39
N ARG A 185 -2.32 3.71 13.07
CA ARG A 185 -3.44 4.54 12.62
C ARG A 185 -3.10 6.01 12.65
N VAL A 186 -3.62 6.76 11.70
CA VAL A 186 -3.35 8.20 11.59
C VAL A 186 -3.74 8.97 12.86
N MET A 187 -4.79 8.56 13.56
CA MET A 187 -5.19 9.16 14.84
C MET A 187 -4.09 8.99 15.91
N THR A 188 -3.47 7.81 16.01
CA THR A 188 -2.35 7.58 16.92
C THR A 188 -1.14 8.43 16.53
N LEU A 189 -0.78 8.47 15.25
CA LEU A 189 0.33 9.27 14.74
C LEU A 189 0.10 10.78 14.93
N ALA A 190 -1.17 11.23 14.91
CA ALA A 190 -1.58 12.60 15.19
C ALA A 190 -1.74 12.89 16.70
N ASN A 191 -1.20 12.05 17.60
CA ASN A 191 -1.30 12.20 19.05
C ASN A 191 -2.75 12.35 19.57
N ASN A 192 -3.67 11.61 18.96
CA ASN A 192 -5.11 11.66 19.24
C ASN A 192 -5.73 13.06 19.09
N GLN A 193 -5.24 13.84 18.12
CA GLN A 193 -5.76 15.16 17.78
C GLN A 193 -6.64 15.07 16.52
N PRO A 194 -7.97 15.03 16.64
CA PRO A 194 -8.87 14.83 15.50
C PRO A 194 -8.81 15.98 14.48
N ASP A 195 -8.46 17.20 14.90
CA ASP A 195 -8.30 18.33 13.98
C ASP A 195 -7.12 18.13 13.01
N LEU A 196 -6.02 17.54 13.48
CA LEU A 196 -4.90 17.18 12.61
C LEU A 196 -5.28 16.07 11.63
N VAL A 197 -6.08 15.09 12.09
CA VAL A 197 -6.59 14.02 11.22
C VAL A 197 -7.56 14.59 10.16
N ALA A 198 -8.44 15.53 10.53
CA ALA A 198 -9.30 16.21 9.58
C ALA A 198 -8.50 16.99 8.52
N LEU A 199 -7.43 17.68 8.92
CA LEU A 199 -6.51 18.35 7.98
C LEU A 199 -5.77 17.34 7.07
N ALA A 200 -5.39 16.18 7.60
CA ALA A 200 -4.78 15.12 6.80
C ALA A 200 -5.76 14.58 5.74
N PHE A 201 -7.03 14.37 6.10
CA PHE A 201 -8.08 14.02 5.14
C PHE A 201 -8.33 15.13 4.11
N LEU A 202 -8.29 16.40 4.52
CA LEU A 202 -8.40 17.52 3.58
C LEU A 202 -7.29 17.46 2.53
N LEU A 203 -6.04 17.28 2.95
CA LEU A 203 -4.91 17.13 2.03
C LEU A 203 -5.08 15.91 1.12
N GLN A 204 -5.48 14.76 1.67
CA GLN A 204 -5.70 13.54 0.91
C GLN A 204 -6.80 13.69 -0.15
N MET A 205 -7.92 14.29 0.20
CA MET A 205 -9.08 14.45 -0.69
C MET A 205 -8.89 15.54 -1.75
N THR A 206 -7.95 16.46 -1.55
CA THR A 206 -7.65 17.54 -2.50
C THR A 206 -6.39 17.30 -3.33
N ALA A 207 -5.50 16.39 -2.94
CA ALA A 207 -4.32 16.03 -3.71
C ALA A 207 -4.67 15.22 -4.98
N PRO A 208 -3.86 15.34 -6.05
CA PRO A 208 -3.89 14.39 -7.16
C PRO A 208 -3.65 12.96 -6.70
N GLY A 209 -4.34 11.99 -7.30
CA GLY A 209 -4.29 10.58 -6.94
C GLY A 209 -5.64 10.04 -6.45
N ALA A 210 -5.71 8.73 -6.18
CA ALA A 210 -6.87 8.06 -5.64
C ALA A 210 -6.78 8.02 -4.10
N PRO A 211 -7.67 8.68 -3.35
CA PRO A 211 -7.67 8.61 -1.90
C PRO A 211 -8.14 7.23 -1.42
N ASN A 212 -7.43 6.67 -0.46
CA ASN A 212 -7.78 5.43 0.22
C ASN A 212 -8.00 5.69 1.70
N ILE A 213 -9.18 5.38 2.21
CA ILE A 213 -9.51 5.46 3.64
C ILE A 213 -9.33 4.06 4.23
N TYR A 214 -8.37 3.90 5.15
CA TYR A 214 -8.28 2.68 5.94
C TYR A 214 -9.43 2.64 6.93
N TYR A 215 -10.18 1.54 6.97
CA TYR A 215 -11.41 1.44 7.76
C TYR A 215 -11.22 1.91 9.21
N GLY A 216 -12.12 2.74 9.68
CA GLY A 216 -12.14 3.26 11.04
C GLY A 216 -11.30 4.53 11.24
N ASP A 217 -10.44 4.92 10.32
CA ASP A 217 -9.73 6.20 10.40
C ASP A 217 -10.72 7.36 10.32
N GLU A 218 -11.81 7.20 9.55
CA GLU A 218 -12.91 8.17 9.39
C GLU A 218 -13.72 8.41 10.66
N ILE A 219 -13.68 7.47 11.60
CA ILE A 219 -14.35 7.60 12.92
C ILE A 219 -13.35 7.85 14.05
N GLY A 220 -12.06 8.04 13.71
CA GLY A 220 -11.01 8.34 14.66
C GLY A 220 -10.52 7.14 15.47
N MET A 221 -10.57 5.94 14.91
CA MET A 221 -9.96 4.77 15.57
C MET A 221 -8.46 4.97 15.76
N ASP A 222 -7.97 4.65 16.94
CA ASP A 222 -6.56 4.60 17.28
C ASP A 222 -5.97 3.18 17.15
N GLY A 223 -4.66 3.10 17.08
CA GLY A 223 -3.92 1.83 17.09
C GLY A 223 -2.46 2.05 16.74
N ARG A 224 -1.58 1.46 17.54
CA ARG A 224 -0.14 1.42 17.28
C ARG A 224 0.17 0.43 16.15
N ASN A 225 1.44 0.14 15.93
CA ASN A 225 1.89 -0.87 14.96
C ASN A 225 1.15 -2.20 15.12
N ASP A 226 1.20 -3.02 14.06
CA ASP A 226 0.61 -4.35 14.06
C ASP A 226 0.92 -5.14 15.36
N PRO A 227 -0.07 -5.82 15.95
CA PRO A 227 -1.45 -6.04 15.48
C PRO A 227 -2.47 -4.95 15.90
N TYR A 228 -2.07 -3.93 16.63
CA TYR A 228 -2.99 -2.96 17.25
C TYR A 228 -3.68 -2.03 16.26
N CYS A 229 -3.12 -1.81 15.06
CA CYS A 229 -3.76 -1.07 13.97
C CYS A 229 -4.94 -1.85 13.34
N ARG A 230 -5.03 -3.17 13.58
CA ARG A 230 -6.04 -4.07 12.97
C ARG A 230 -7.23 -4.37 13.88
N LYS A 231 -7.55 -3.50 14.84
CA LYS A 231 -8.74 -3.64 15.68
C LYS A 231 -10.00 -3.78 14.82
N ALA A 232 -10.94 -4.60 15.26
CA ALA A 232 -12.24 -4.72 14.60
C ALA A 232 -12.99 -3.38 14.62
N PHE A 233 -13.73 -3.10 13.53
CA PHE A 233 -14.58 -1.91 13.47
C PHE A 233 -15.69 -2.00 14.53
N PRO A 234 -15.90 -0.96 15.36
CA PRO A 234 -16.81 -1.02 16.51
C PRO A 234 -18.27 -0.80 16.09
N TRP A 235 -18.84 -1.69 15.27
CA TRP A 235 -20.22 -1.62 14.79
C TRP A 235 -21.27 -1.62 15.92
N HIS A 236 -20.96 -2.26 17.03
CA HIS A 236 -21.84 -2.41 18.18
C HIS A 236 -21.72 -1.28 19.21
N ALA A 237 -20.81 -0.32 18.99
CA ALA A 237 -20.50 0.77 19.90
C ALA A 237 -20.42 2.11 19.16
N PRO A 238 -21.46 2.55 18.41
CA PRO A 238 -21.44 3.77 17.63
C PRO A 238 -21.25 5.05 18.47
N GLU A 239 -21.52 4.98 19.77
CA GLU A 239 -21.27 6.06 20.72
C GLU A 239 -19.77 6.37 20.91
N THR A 240 -18.89 5.46 20.52
CA THR A 240 -17.43 5.66 20.56
C THR A 240 -16.89 6.38 19.33
N TRP A 241 -17.69 6.55 18.29
CA TRP A 241 -17.26 7.15 17.03
C TRP A 241 -17.10 8.66 17.17
N ASN A 242 -16.02 9.19 16.60
CA ASN A 242 -15.89 10.63 16.40
C ASN A 242 -16.78 11.04 15.22
N THR A 243 -18.04 11.35 15.52
CA THR A 243 -19.04 11.71 14.50
C THR A 243 -18.71 13.01 13.79
N ALA A 244 -18.05 13.97 14.46
CA ALA A 244 -17.62 15.21 13.85
C ALA A 244 -16.56 14.97 12.77
N LEU A 245 -15.58 14.09 13.03
CA LEU A 245 -14.59 13.69 12.06
C LEU A 245 -15.23 12.91 10.89
N LEU A 246 -16.16 12.01 11.19
CA LEU A 246 -16.91 11.26 10.17
C LEU A 246 -17.68 12.19 9.23
N ASP A 247 -18.34 13.19 9.77
CA ASP A 247 -19.11 14.17 8.97
C ASP A 247 -18.17 15.03 8.10
N GLU A 248 -17.01 15.40 8.62
CA GLU A 248 -15.98 16.08 7.83
C GLU A 248 -15.46 15.21 6.68
N VAL A 249 -15.14 13.93 6.93
CA VAL A 249 -14.71 13.00 5.89
C VAL A 249 -15.78 12.82 4.82
N LYS A 250 -17.06 12.67 5.21
CA LYS A 250 -18.19 12.63 4.26
C LYS A 250 -18.26 13.91 3.41
N ARG A 251 -18.11 15.08 4.04
CA ARG A 251 -18.13 16.39 3.36
C ARG A 251 -17.00 16.49 2.33
N LEU A 252 -15.79 16.10 2.71
CA LEU A 252 -14.61 16.11 1.83
C LEU A 252 -14.73 15.11 0.67
N THR A 253 -15.26 13.92 0.93
CA THR A 253 -15.56 12.91 -0.10
C THR A 253 -16.59 13.46 -1.10
N ALA A 254 -17.69 14.05 -0.61
CA ALA A 254 -18.70 14.68 -1.46
C ALA A 254 -18.12 15.85 -2.28
N LEU A 255 -17.24 16.66 -1.69
CA LEU A 255 -16.53 17.74 -2.39
C LEU A 255 -15.71 17.19 -3.56
N ARG A 256 -14.92 16.13 -3.31
CA ARG A 256 -14.10 15.49 -4.34
C ARG A 256 -14.95 14.91 -5.46
N HIS A 257 -16.09 14.29 -5.15
CA HIS A 257 -17.02 13.79 -6.16
C HIS A 257 -17.61 14.91 -7.01
N ARG A 258 -17.96 16.04 -6.39
CA ARG A 258 -18.54 17.19 -7.08
C ARG A 258 -17.54 17.93 -7.98
N LEU A 259 -16.30 18.07 -7.54
CA LEU A 259 -15.26 18.82 -8.24
C LEU A 259 -14.40 17.89 -9.12
N VAL A 260 -14.70 17.88 -10.42
CA VAL A 260 -13.98 17.04 -11.41
C VAL A 260 -12.47 17.33 -11.39
N VAL A 261 -12.07 18.60 -11.21
CA VAL A 261 -10.67 19.02 -11.15
C VAL A 261 -9.87 18.27 -10.09
N LEU A 262 -10.47 17.90 -8.96
CA LEU A 262 -9.79 17.12 -7.92
C LEU A 262 -9.55 15.65 -8.30
N ARG A 263 -10.19 15.17 -9.36
CA ARG A 263 -10.12 13.78 -9.83
C ARG A 263 -9.35 13.60 -11.13
N ARG A 264 -9.30 14.65 -11.97
CA ARG A 264 -8.75 14.57 -13.32
C ARG A 264 -7.69 15.64 -13.63
N GLY A 265 -7.47 16.59 -12.70
CA GLY A 265 -6.57 17.72 -12.91
C GLY A 265 -7.17 18.86 -13.70
#